data_b48062399440ef8d0fc7c74e0aa9c595
#
_entry.id   b48062399440ef8d0fc7c74e0aa9c595
#
_cell.length_a   1.000
_cell.length_b   1.000
_cell.length_c   1.000
_cell.angle_alpha   90.00
_cell.angle_beta   90.00
_cell.angle_gamma   90.00
#
_symmetry.space_group_name_H-M   'P 1'
#
loop_
_entity.id
_entity.type
_entity.pdbx_description
1 polymer ?
#
loop_
_entity_poly.entity_id
_entity_poly.type
_entity_poly.pdbx_seq_one_letter_code
_entity_poly.pdbx_strand_id
1 'polypeptide(L)'
;MQKNSFKIYNFVNEFNLSDLHRLSKDICIIYRNYDKINHLENILKLKKYCKNIKTKFYLSNDIKLSIKLRLDGVYIPSFNNKINYVQNYSLPKNFDIIGS
;
A
#
# COMPACT_ATOMS: atom_id res chain seq x y z
N MET A 1 0.37 3.48 -25.90
CA MET A 1 -0.20 3.43 -25.29
C MET A 1 -0.68 3.79 -24.36
N GLN A 2 -1.13 4.02 -23.96
CA GLN A 2 -1.48 4.27 -23.00
C GLN A 2 -2.36 4.13 -22.50
N LYS A 3 -2.53 4.02 -22.10
CA LYS A 3 -3.29 3.93 -21.50
C LYS A 3 -3.79 4.41 -20.52
N ASN A 4 -4.56 4.74 -20.40
CA ASN A 4 -4.94 5.23 -19.45
C ASN A 4 -5.32 4.60 -18.51
N SER A 5 -5.16 4.89 -17.63
CA SER A 5 -5.28 4.00 -16.76
C SER A 5 -5.90 4.41 -15.55
N PHE A 6 -7.00 3.83 -15.24
CA PHE A 6 -7.57 3.93 -13.94
C PHE A 6 -6.86 2.98 -13.04
N LYS A 7 -6.41 3.48 -11.88
CA LYS A 7 -5.90 2.60 -10.86
C LYS A 7 -7.02 2.32 -9.89
N ILE A 8 -7.25 1.04 -9.62
CA ILE A 8 -8.26 0.60 -8.69
C ILE A 8 -7.56 0.15 -7.43
N TYR A 9 -7.99 0.66 -6.27
CA TYR A 9 -7.38 0.35 -5.00
C TYR A 9 -8.32 -0.46 -4.15
N ASN A 10 -7.79 -1.46 -3.46
CA ASN A 10 -8.58 -2.29 -2.57
C ASN A 10 -7.93 -2.30 -1.19
N PHE A 11 -8.72 -1.99 -0.16
CA PHE A 11 -8.23 -2.00 1.21
C PHE A 11 -8.33 -3.41 1.77
N VAL A 12 -7.26 -3.87 2.42
CA VAL A 12 -7.27 -5.16 3.10
C VAL A 12 -6.75 -4.97 4.52
N ASN A 13 -7.24 -5.75 5.45
CA ASN A 13 -6.81 -5.66 6.84
C ASN A 13 -6.02 -6.88 7.31
N GLU A 14 -5.82 -7.84 6.44
CA GLU A 14 -5.02 -9.02 6.75
C GLU A 14 -4.64 -9.72 5.46
N PHE A 15 -3.70 -10.65 5.57
CA PHE A 15 -3.34 -11.47 4.44
C PHE A 15 -4.31 -12.65 4.38
N ASN A 16 -5.10 -12.72 3.33
CA ASN A 16 -6.03 -13.82 3.11
C ASN A 16 -5.96 -14.20 1.64
N LEU A 17 -5.32 -15.34 1.38
CA LEU A 17 -5.05 -15.74 0.01
C LEU A 17 -6.32 -15.96 -0.82
N SER A 18 -7.36 -16.52 -0.20
CA SER A 18 -8.61 -16.73 -0.91
C SER A 18 -9.22 -15.42 -1.39
N ASP A 19 -9.22 -14.41 -0.52
CA ASP A 19 -9.76 -13.11 -0.89
C ASP A 19 -8.90 -12.43 -1.95
N LEU A 20 -7.58 -12.56 -1.82
CA LEU A 20 -6.68 -11.94 -2.77
C LEU A 20 -6.79 -12.55 -4.16
N HIS A 21 -7.04 -13.83 -4.24
CA HIS A 21 -7.18 -14.51 -5.54
C HIS A 21 -8.40 -14.03 -6.31
N ARG A 22 -9.37 -13.43 -5.63
CA ARG A 22 -10.56 -12.90 -6.32
C ARG A 22 -10.28 -11.56 -6.98
N LEU A 23 -9.18 -10.91 -6.63
CA LEU A 23 -8.87 -9.60 -7.15
C LEU A 23 -8.14 -9.71 -8.47
N SER A 24 -8.46 -8.76 -9.35
CA SER A 24 -7.70 -8.62 -10.59
C SER A 24 -6.28 -8.16 -10.25
N LYS A 25 -5.30 -8.59 -11.03
CA LYS A 25 -3.94 -8.15 -10.80
C LYS A 25 -3.73 -6.68 -11.12
N ASP A 26 -4.73 -6.02 -11.69
CA ASP A 26 -4.66 -4.59 -11.93
C ASP A 26 -5.07 -3.77 -10.70
N ILE A 27 -5.48 -4.45 -9.63
CA ILE A 27 -5.92 -3.77 -8.42
C ILE A 27 -4.73 -3.59 -7.49
N CYS A 28 -4.53 -2.35 -7.05
CA CYS A 28 -3.49 -2.04 -6.09
C CYS A 28 -4.00 -2.34 -4.68
N ILE A 29 -3.14 -2.86 -3.84
CA ILE A 29 -3.52 -3.29 -2.48
C ILE A 29 -3.07 -2.23 -1.48
N ILE A 30 -4.00 -1.80 -0.61
CA ILE A 30 -3.67 -0.91 0.50
C ILE A 30 -3.97 -1.65 1.79
N TYR A 31 -2.93 -1.86 2.59
CA TYR A 31 -3.09 -2.55 3.87
C TYR A 31 -3.47 -1.55 4.96
N ARG A 32 -4.58 -1.83 5.64
CA ARG A 32 -5.08 -0.97 6.70
C ARG A 32 -5.60 -1.87 7.83
N ASN A 33 -4.88 -1.90 8.93
CA ASN A 33 -5.26 -2.74 10.07
C ASN A 33 -5.17 -1.91 11.34
N TYR A 34 -6.30 -1.43 11.80
CA TYR A 34 -6.35 -0.59 13.00
C TYR A 34 -6.02 -1.36 14.28
N ASP A 35 -6.33 -2.65 14.30
CA ASP A 35 -6.08 -3.46 15.48
C ASP A 35 -4.62 -3.88 15.61
N LYS A 36 -3.90 -3.83 14.52
CA LYS A 36 -2.49 -4.20 14.45
C LYS A 36 -2.18 -5.62 14.90
N ILE A 37 -3.16 -6.50 14.85
CA ILE A 37 -2.95 -7.91 15.17
C ILE A 37 -2.18 -8.55 14.02
N ASN A 38 -1.09 -9.24 14.37
CA ASN A 38 -0.20 -9.85 13.37
C ASN A 38 0.21 -8.87 12.28
N HIS A 39 0.42 -7.62 12.70
CA HIS A 39 0.62 -6.51 11.77
C HIS A 39 1.79 -6.73 10.82
N LEU A 40 2.97 -6.96 11.36
CA LEU A 40 4.16 -7.11 10.53
C LEU A 40 4.11 -8.38 9.69
N GLU A 41 3.59 -9.45 10.25
CA GLU A 41 3.46 -10.71 9.52
C GLU A 41 2.57 -10.54 8.29
N ASN A 42 1.42 -9.87 8.46
CA ASN A 42 0.52 -9.60 7.34
C ASN A 42 1.18 -8.74 6.28
N ILE A 43 1.91 -7.73 6.71
CA ILE A 43 2.57 -6.82 5.77
C ILE A 43 3.60 -7.57 4.94
N LEU A 44 4.41 -8.41 5.57
CA LEU A 44 5.46 -9.13 4.85
C LEU A 44 4.87 -10.15 3.88
N LYS A 45 3.80 -10.81 4.27
CA LYS A 45 3.12 -11.76 3.38
C LYS A 45 2.49 -11.05 2.18
N LEU A 46 1.86 -9.90 2.43
CA LEU A 46 1.26 -9.12 1.37
C LEU A 46 2.31 -8.56 0.42
N LYS A 47 3.42 -8.11 0.97
CA LYS A 47 4.52 -7.60 0.15
C LYS A 47 4.99 -8.68 -0.81
N LYS A 48 5.22 -9.88 -0.30
CA LYS A 48 5.69 -10.99 -1.12
C LYS A 48 4.67 -11.36 -2.18
N TYR A 49 3.40 -11.43 -1.78
CA TYR A 49 2.33 -11.78 -2.71
C TYR A 49 2.22 -10.76 -3.84
N CYS A 50 2.21 -9.48 -3.50
CA CYS A 50 2.08 -8.43 -4.49
C CYS A 50 3.27 -8.37 -5.43
N LYS A 51 4.46 -8.63 -4.91
CA LYS A 51 5.64 -8.68 -5.75
C LYS A 51 5.55 -9.83 -6.76
N ASN A 52 5.05 -10.98 -6.33
CA ASN A 52 4.95 -12.14 -7.19
C ASN A 52 3.95 -11.93 -8.33
N ILE A 53 2.85 -11.25 -8.06
CA ILE A 53 1.85 -10.98 -9.10
C ILE A 53 2.03 -9.63 -9.77
N LYS A 54 3.09 -8.89 -9.38
CA LYS A 54 3.45 -7.59 -9.96
C LYS A 54 2.36 -6.55 -9.78
N THR A 55 1.77 -6.54 -8.60
CA THR A 55 0.77 -5.55 -8.21
C THR A 55 1.39 -4.62 -7.19
N LYS A 56 0.95 -3.36 -7.18
CA LYS A 56 1.48 -2.38 -6.23
C LYS A 56 0.87 -2.56 -4.86
N PHE A 57 1.67 -2.30 -3.84
CA PHE A 57 1.30 -2.50 -2.46
C PHE A 57 1.66 -1.28 -1.63
N TYR A 58 0.68 -0.80 -0.83
CA TYR A 58 0.83 0.40 -0.02
C TYR A 58 0.39 0.12 1.41
N LEU A 59 1.00 0.83 2.37
CA LEU A 59 0.49 0.83 3.73
C LEU A 59 -0.35 2.08 3.95
N SER A 60 -1.35 1.96 4.81
CA SER A 60 -2.16 3.10 5.19
C SER A 60 -1.48 3.80 6.37
N ASN A 61 -1.18 5.08 6.18
CA ASN A 61 -0.76 5.99 7.26
C ASN A 61 0.54 5.63 7.99
N ASP A 62 1.43 4.88 7.35
CA ASP A 62 2.70 4.52 7.97
C ASP A 62 3.82 4.70 6.96
N ILE A 63 4.22 5.96 6.77
CA ILE A 63 5.21 6.29 5.77
C ILE A 63 6.59 5.74 6.12
N LYS A 64 6.95 5.77 7.39
CA LYS A 64 8.26 5.29 7.80
C LYS A 64 8.44 3.81 7.49
N LEU A 65 7.45 3.00 7.83
CA LEU A 65 7.53 1.57 7.56
C LEU A 65 7.45 1.28 6.06
N SER A 66 6.64 2.05 5.33
CA SER A 66 6.55 1.88 3.88
C SER A 66 7.90 2.10 3.21
N ILE A 67 8.62 3.13 3.65
CA ILE A 67 9.95 3.41 3.12
C ILE A 67 10.94 2.32 3.54
N LYS A 68 10.89 1.93 4.80
CA LYS A 68 11.81 0.94 5.34
C LYS A 68 11.69 -0.39 4.61
N LEU A 69 10.48 -0.79 4.31
CA LEU A 69 10.23 -2.06 3.63
C LEU A 69 10.25 -1.94 2.10
N ARG A 70 10.51 -0.75 1.60
CA ARG A 70 10.62 -0.49 0.15
C ARG A 70 9.34 -0.88 -0.59
N LEU A 71 8.22 -0.47 -0.02
CA LEU A 71 6.94 -0.69 -0.67
C LEU A 71 6.75 0.34 -1.78
N ASP A 72 5.67 0.18 -2.54
CA ASP A 72 5.43 1.09 -3.67
C ASP A 72 5.04 2.49 -3.23
N GLY A 73 4.53 2.64 -2.01
CA GLY A 73 4.15 3.94 -1.52
C GLY A 73 3.36 3.85 -0.24
N VAL A 74 2.65 4.93 0.07
CA VAL A 74 1.84 5.02 1.28
C VAL A 74 0.52 5.70 0.96
N TYR A 75 -0.54 5.26 1.63
CA TYR A 75 -1.85 5.89 1.56
C TYR A 75 -2.03 6.79 2.78
N ILE A 76 -2.35 8.06 2.55
CA ILE A 76 -2.56 9.02 3.62
C ILE A 76 -4.05 9.32 3.72
N PRO A 77 -4.69 8.92 4.82
CA PRO A 77 -6.11 9.22 5.00
C PRO A 77 -6.39 10.72 5.03
N SER A 78 -7.61 11.09 4.70
CA SER A 78 -7.96 12.50 4.57
C SER A 78 -7.84 13.28 5.87
N PHE A 79 -7.85 12.62 7.02
CA PHE A 79 -7.73 13.33 8.28
C PHE A 79 -6.31 13.81 8.57
N ASN A 80 -5.32 13.40 7.76
CA ASN A 80 -3.95 13.88 7.90
C ASN A 80 -3.66 14.94 6.85
N ASN A 81 -2.87 15.93 7.25
CA ASN A 81 -2.37 16.89 6.28
C ASN A 81 -1.22 16.24 5.53
N LYS A 82 -1.50 15.85 4.30
CA LYS A 82 -0.56 15.09 3.51
C LYS A 82 0.77 15.82 3.30
N ILE A 83 0.71 17.11 3.05
CA ILE A 83 1.92 17.90 2.79
C ILE A 83 2.83 17.92 4.02
N ASN A 84 2.26 18.25 5.16
CA ASN A 84 3.05 18.31 6.39
C ASN A 84 3.54 16.93 6.80
N TYR A 85 2.72 15.92 6.57
CA TYR A 85 3.04 14.58 7.01
C TYR A 85 4.27 14.01 6.29
N VAL A 86 4.40 14.29 5.00
CA VAL A 86 5.48 13.66 4.23
C VAL A 86 6.74 14.50 4.13
N GLN A 87 6.68 15.80 4.43
CA GLN A 87 7.85 16.66 4.17
C GLN A 87 9.05 16.37 5.06
N ASN A 88 8.86 15.64 6.13
CA ASN A 88 9.96 15.26 7.02
C ASN A 88 10.68 13.99 6.60
N TYR A 89 10.28 13.41 5.48
CA TYR A 89 10.85 12.14 5.02
C TYR A 89 11.53 12.29 3.67
N SER A 90 12.64 11.61 3.51
CA SER A 90 13.29 11.46 2.22
C SER A 90 12.64 10.32 1.48
N LEU A 91 11.95 10.63 0.40
CA LEU A 91 11.19 9.62 -0.32
C LEU A 91 12.05 8.90 -1.36
N PRO A 92 11.92 7.58 -1.48
CA PRO A 92 12.60 6.86 -2.55
C PRO A 92 12.08 7.28 -3.91
N LYS A 93 12.88 7.03 -4.93
CA LYS A 93 12.47 7.29 -6.30
C LYS A 93 11.23 6.45 -6.62
N ASN A 94 10.28 7.04 -7.30
CA ASN A 94 9.03 6.37 -7.71
C ASN A 94 8.14 5.94 -6.55
N PHE A 95 8.30 6.57 -5.39
CA PHE A 95 7.47 6.28 -4.23
C PHE A 95 6.16 7.06 -4.36
N ASP A 96 5.04 6.36 -4.36
CA ASP A 96 3.72 6.96 -4.54
C ASP A 96 3.16 7.47 -3.21
N ILE A 97 2.60 8.68 -3.22
CA ILE A 97 1.83 9.20 -2.10
C ILE A 97 0.38 9.29 -2.57
N ILE A 98 -0.48 8.47 -1.96
CA ILE A 98 -1.87 8.40 -2.35
C ILE A 98 -2.71 8.99 -1.23
N GLY A 99 -3.74 9.72 -1.58
CA GLY A 99 -4.60 10.30 -0.58
C GLY A 99 -6.05 10.31 -0.99
N SER A 100 -6.92 10.41 -0.01
CA SER A 100 -8.34 10.50 -0.29
C SER A 100 -8.80 11.95 -0.33
#